data_64a954cd810972831abf9dadc55deada
#
_entry.id   64a954cd810972831abf9dadc55deada
#
_cell.length_a   1.000
_cell.length_b   1.000
_cell.length_c   1.000
_cell.angle_alpha   90.00
_cell.angle_beta   90.00
_cell.angle_gamma   90.00
#
_symmetry.space_group_name_H-M   'P 1'
#
loop_
_entity.id
_entity.type
_entity.pdbx_description
1 polymer ?
#
loop_
_entity_poly.entity_id
_entity_poly.type
_entity_poly.pdbx_seq_one_letter_code
_entity_poly.pdbx_strand_id
1 'polypeptide(L)'
;MKARSGMALSMAVGAALGGAAIQALHAQAKPPVYMIAINEVSDQERYAKEYVSPAQKSVKDHGGEYVAAGPGTQVAGNLPHGPVVILRWESMEALQGWRNSPEFQAALKIGEKYAKFNIVAVNGLK
;
A
#
# COMPACT_ATOMS: atom_id res chain seq x y z
N MET A 1 26.92 26.33 27.00
CA MET A 1 26.41 26.48 27.00
C MET A 1 26.16 26.39 26.88
N LYS A 2 26.53 26.08 26.79
CA LYS A 2 26.24 26.04 26.72
C LYS A 2 26.04 25.42 26.47
N ALA A 3 26.37 25.31 26.60
CA ALA A 3 26.03 25.02 26.45
C ALA A 3 25.70 24.63 26.32
N ARG A 4 25.81 24.49 26.47
CA ARG A 4 25.21 24.33 26.47
C ARG A 4 24.85 24.18 26.02
N SER A 5 25.09 24.50 26.13
CA SER A 5 24.62 24.58 25.84
C SER A 5 24.58 24.12 25.28
N GLY A 6 25.04 24.07 25.24
CA GLY A 6 24.96 23.88 24.86
C GLY A 6 24.86 22.98 24.61
N MET A 7 24.78 22.56 24.87
CA MET A 7 24.36 21.91 24.82
C MET A 7 23.61 21.61 24.69
N ALA A 8 23.86 21.98 25.41
CA ALA A 8 22.62 21.77 25.02
C ALA A 8 22.21 22.30 23.79
N LEU A 9 22.53 22.91 23.85
CA LEU A 9 22.24 23.00 22.62
C LEU A 9 22.79 22.43 21.67
N SER A 10 23.56 22.76 22.12
CA SER A 10 23.92 21.88 21.11
C SER A 10 23.09 20.65 21.12
N MET A 11 22.67 20.29 22.22
CA MET A 11 21.71 19.21 22.31
C MET A 11 20.44 19.51 21.58
N ALA A 12 19.93 20.72 21.72
CA ALA A 12 18.75 21.11 20.98
C ALA A 12 19.03 21.10 19.48
N VAL A 13 20.15 21.66 19.09
CA VAL A 13 20.50 21.64 17.68
C VAL A 13 20.72 20.20 17.22
N GLY A 14 21.40 19.43 18.04
CA GLY A 14 21.59 18.03 17.73
C GLY A 14 20.29 17.28 17.66
N ALA A 15 19.34 17.61 18.53
CA ALA A 15 18.05 16.95 18.50
C ALA A 15 17.29 17.28 17.23
N ALA A 16 17.30 18.54 16.81
CA ALA A 16 16.63 18.93 15.59
C ALA A 16 17.25 18.25 14.39
N LEU A 17 18.56 18.29 14.30
CA LEU A 17 19.25 17.61 13.21
C LEU A 17 19.13 16.11 13.32
N GLY A 18 19.23 15.60 14.53
CA GLY A 18 19.08 14.19 14.77
C GLY A 18 17.69 13.70 14.45
N GLY A 19 16.67 14.50 14.76
CA GLY A 19 15.29 14.14 14.44
C GLY A 19 15.07 14.02 12.97
N ALA A 20 15.56 14.99 12.19
CA ALA A 20 15.44 14.94 10.73
C ALA A 20 16.22 13.75 10.16
N ALA A 21 17.42 13.51 10.68
CA ALA A 21 18.22 12.38 10.22
C ALA A 21 17.55 11.06 10.56
N ILE A 22 16.97 10.97 11.75
CA ILE A 22 16.28 9.75 12.16
C ILE A 22 15.09 9.48 11.25
N GLN A 23 14.32 10.53 10.92
CA GLN A 23 13.19 10.36 10.02
C GLN A 23 13.64 9.93 8.63
N ALA A 24 14.73 10.49 8.15
CA ALA A 24 15.27 10.09 6.85
C ALA A 24 15.73 8.64 6.88
N LEU A 25 16.38 8.23 7.96
CA LEU A 25 16.81 6.84 8.11
C LEU A 25 15.62 5.90 8.20
N HIS A 26 14.57 6.30 8.90
CA HIS A 26 13.37 5.48 8.97
C HIS A 26 12.71 5.33 7.61
N ALA A 27 12.64 6.43 6.86
CA ALA A 27 12.08 6.38 5.52
C ALA A 27 12.90 5.46 4.62
N GLN A 28 14.24 5.45 4.80
CA GLN A 28 15.10 4.56 4.04
C GLN A 28 15.04 3.13 4.54
N ALA A 29 14.89 2.95 5.86
CA ALA A 29 14.86 1.63 6.46
C ALA A 29 13.55 0.89 6.18
N LYS A 30 12.50 1.63 5.84
CA LYS A 30 11.20 1.02 5.53
C LYS A 30 10.89 1.22 4.05
N PRO A 31 11.34 0.31 3.20
CA PRO A 31 11.03 0.43 1.79
C PRO A 31 9.53 0.31 1.56
N PRO A 32 9.04 0.90 0.49
CA PRO A 32 7.64 0.73 0.14
C PRO A 32 7.34 -0.72 -0.19
N VAL A 33 6.07 -1.06 -0.11
CA VAL A 33 5.60 -2.38 -0.48
C VAL A 33 4.73 -2.24 -1.71
N TYR A 34 4.96 -3.10 -2.69
CA TYR A 34 4.14 -3.17 -3.89
C TYR A 34 3.25 -4.39 -3.81
N MET A 35 1.98 -4.18 -4.07
CA MET A 35 0.99 -5.25 -4.07
C MET A 35 0.45 -5.41 -5.47
N ILE A 36 0.49 -6.62 -5.97
CA ILE A 36 0.01 -6.93 -7.32
C ILE A 36 -1.20 -7.85 -7.19
N ALA A 37 -2.29 -7.45 -7.80
CA ALA A 37 -3.52 -8.23 -7.82
C ALA A 37 -3.90 -8.54 -9.26
N ILE A 38 -4.19 -9.82 -9.52
CA ILE A 38 -4.78 -10.27 -10.79
C ILE A 38 -6.03 -11.04 -10.42
N ASN A 39 -7.16 -10.36 -10.42
CA ASN A 39 -8.40 -10.93 -9.94
C ASN A 39 -9.19 -11.50 -11.12
N GLU A 40 -9.67 -12.73 -10.94
CA GLU A 40 -10.49 -13.37 -11.96
C GLU A 40 -11.94 -12.98 -11.70
N VAL A 41 -12.47 -12.14 -12.58
CA VAL A 41 -13.79 -11.55 -12.38
C VAL A 41 -14.82 -12.33 -13.22
N SER A 42 -15.84 -12.86 -12.54
CA SER A 42 -16.90 -13.62 -13.21
C SER A 42 -18.06 -12.75 -13.64
N ASP A 43 -18.28 -11.62 -12.98
CA ASP A 43 -19.35 -10.70 -13.31
C ASP A 43 -18.79 -9.28 -13.29
N GLN A 44 -18.30 -8.83 -14.43
CA GLN A 44 -17.61 -7.55 -14.57
C GLN A 44 -18.51 -6.36 -14.20
N GLU A 45 -19.77 -6.42 -14.61
CA GLU A 45 -20.65 -5.30 -14.37
C GLU A 45 -20.91 -5.08 -12.88
N ARG A 46 -21.25 -6.16 -12.17
CA ARG A 46 -21.52 -6.06 -10.74
C ARG A 46 -20.25 -5.81 -9.95
N TYR A 47 -19.16 -6.41 -10.35
CA TYR A 47 -17.87 -6.16 -9.71
C TYR A 47 -17.52 -4.68 -9.77
N ALA A 48 -17.66 -4.09 -10.95
CA ALA A 48 -17.37 -2.67 -11.14
C ALA A 48 -18.33 -1.79 -10.33
N LYS A 49 -19.61 -2.12 -10.34
CA LYS A 49 -20.61 -1.30 -9.66
C LYS A 49 -20.56 -1.41 -8.14
N GLU A 50 -20.33 -2.61 -7.62
CA GLU A 50 -20.55 -2.87 -6.21
C GLU A 50 -19.26 -2.96 -5.41
N TYR A 51 -18.16 -3.40 -6.02
CA TYR A 51 -16.90 -3.61 -5.31
C TYR A 51 -15.89 -2.50 -5.54
N VAL A 52 -15.72 -2.06 -6.77
CA VAL A 52 -14.56 -1.22 -7.12
C VAL A 52 -14.55 0.09 -6.35
N SER A 53 -15.68 0.78 -6.27
CA SER A 53 -15.71 2.07 -5.60
C SER A 53 -15.41 2.00 -4.10
N PRO A 54 -16.07 1.12 -3.31
CA PRO A 54 -15.71 1.02 -1.90
C PRO A 54 -14.28 0.50 -1.68
N ALA A 55 -13.79 -0.37 -2.56
CA ALA A 55 -12.42 -0.85 -2.45
C ALA A 55 -11.42 0.29 -2.67
N GLN A 56 -11.63 1.09 -3.71
CA GLN A 56 -10.77 2.23 -3.99
C GLN A 56 -10.77 3.23 -2.84
N LYS A 57 -11.94 3.50 -2.29
CA LYS A 57 -12.04 4.42 -1.15
C LYS A 57 -11.25 3.89 0.03
N SER A 58 -11.36 2.59 0.34
CA SER A 58 -10.64 2.01 1.47
C SER A 58 -9.14 2.08 1.27
N VAL A 59 -8.66 1.87 0.04
CA VAL A 59 -7.24 1.98 -0.28
C VAL A 59 -6.74 3.41 0.00
N LYS A 60 -7.44 4.40 -0.51
CA LYS A 60 -7.05 5.79 -0.32
C LYS A 60 -7.09 6.19 1.16
N ASP A 61 -8.12 5.78 1.85
CA ASP A 61 -8.28 6.14 3.27
C ASP A 61 -7.17 5.56 4.14
N HIS A 62 -6.51 4.50 3.67
CA HIS A 62 -5.43 3.86 4.41
C HIS A 62 -4.05 4.11 3.82
N GLY A 63 -3.94 5.07 2.90
CA GLY A 63 -2.66 5.52 2.40
C GLY A 63 -2.08 4.75 1.24
N GLY A 64 -2.86 3.87 0.63
CA GLY A 64 -2.41 3.16 -0.56
C GLY A 64 -2.49 4.04 -1.80
N GLU A 65 -1.62 3.75 -2.74
CA GLU A 65 -1.57 4.48 -4.01
C GLU A 65 -1.68 3.49 -5.17
N TYR A 66 -2.49 3.84 -6.15
CA TYR A 66 -2.55 3.07 -7.39
C TYR A 66 -1.37 3.44 -8.28
N VAL A 67 -0.56 2.44 -8.61
CA VAL A 67 0.60 2.62 -9.48
C VAL A 67 0.24 2.28 -10.92
N ALA A 68 -0.53 1.22 -11.11
CA ALA A 68 -0.97 0.79 -12.42
C ALA A 68 -2.26 0.00 -12.27
N ALA A 69 -3.13 0.10 -13.25
CA ALA A 69 -4.37 -0.66 -13.26
C ALA A 69 -4.88 -0.77 -14.70
N GLY A 70 -5.31 -1.97 -15.08
CA GLY A 70 -5.88 -2.18 -16.40
C GLY A 70 -5.71 -3.61 -16.85
N PRO A 71 -6.11 -3.90 -18.09
CA PRO A 71 -5.92 -5.24 -18.63
C PRO A 71 -4.43 -5.54 -18.75
N GLY A 72 -4.04 -6.72 -18.32
CA GLY A 72 -2.66 -7.14 -18.42
C GLY A 72 -2.38 -7.83 -19.75
N THR A 73 -1.11 -7.81 -20.15
CA THR A 73 -0.64 -8.59 -21.29
C THR A 73 0.25 -9.69 -20.74
N GLN A 74 -0.15 -10.93 -20.93
CA GLN A 74 0.66 -12.06 -20.48
C GLN A 74 1.91 -12.17 -21.34
N VAL A 75 3.06 -12.07 -20.70
CA VAL A 75 4.34 -12.15 -21.39
C VAL A 75 4.84 -13.58 -21.39
N ALA A 76 4.62 -14.30 -20.29
CA ALA A 76 5.07 -15.69 -20.19
C ALA A 76 4.32 -16.36 -19.05
N GLY A 77 4.33 -17.69 -19.05
CA GLY A 77 3.79 -18.46 -17.95
C GLY A 77 2.31 -18.71 -18.05
N ASN A 78 1.74 -19.05 -16.92
CA ASN A 78 0.34 -19.42 -16.81
C ASN A 78 -0.28 -18.59 -15.70
N LEU A 79 -0.81 -17.43 -16.06
CA LEU A 79 -1.30 -16.45 -15.11
C LEU A 79 -2.83 -16.44 -15.06
N PRO A 80 -3.41 -15.99 -13.94
CA PRO A 80 -4.85 -15.78 -13.90
C PRO A 80 -5.30 -14.78 -14.96
N HIS A 81 -6.52 -14.92 -15.43
CA HIS A 81 -7.09 -14.00 -16.41
C HIS A 81 -7.91 -12.95 -15.69
N GLY A 82 -7.53 -11.70 -15.83
CA GLY A 82 -8.25 -10.62 -15.21
C GLY A 82 -7.47 -9.31 -15.24
N PRO A 83 -8.07 -8.23 -14.78
CA PRO A 83 -7.37 -6.96 -14.70
C PRO A 83 -6.22 -7.06 -13.72
N VAL A 84 -5.15 -6.32 -14.01
CA VAL A 84 -3.98 -6.24 -13.15
C VAL A 84 -4.02 -4.91 -12.43
N VAL A 85 -3.84 -4.95 -11.11
CA VAL A 85 -3.80 -3.74 -10.29
C VAL A 85 -2.52 -3.79 -9.48
N ILE A 86 -1.76 -2.69 -9.51
CA ILE A 86 -0.55 -2.57 -8.70
C ILE A 86 -0.74 -1.40 -7.78
N LEU A 87 -0.61 -1.67 -6.49
CA LEU A 87 -0.70 -0.67 -5.43
C LEU A 87 0.65 -0.53 -4.75
N ARG A 88 0.88 0.67 -4.24
CA ARG A 88 2.06 0.96 -3.43
C ARG A 88 1.60 1.33 -2.03
N TRP A 89 2.23 0.75 -1.03
CA TRP A 89 2.00 1.04 0.38
C TRP A 89 3.29 1.50 1.04
N GLU A 90 3.16 2.31 2.06
CA GLU A 90 4.32 2.84 2.79
C GLU A 90 5.13 1.72 3.46
N SER A 91 4.44 0.68 3.90
CA SER A 91 5.05 -0.43 4.62
C SER A 91 4.12 -1.63 4.57
N MET A 92 4.64 -2.78 4.98
CA MET A 92 3.81 -3.97 5.09
C MET A 92 2.75 -3.78 6.17
N GLU A 93 3.08 -3.07 7.25
CA GLU A 93 2.12 -2.78 8.30
C GLU A 93 0.94 -1.96 7.78
N ALA A 94 1.22 -0.99 6.91
CA ALA A 94 0.16 -0.18 6.30
C ALA A 94 -0.74 -1.04 5.42
N LEU A 95 -0.15 -1.91 4.61
CA LEU A 95 -0.91 -2.83 3.76
C LEU A 95 -1.80 -3.72 4.62
N GLN A 96 -1.24 -4.30 5.67
CA GLN A 96 -1.99 -5.20 6.53
C GLN A 96 -3.08 -4.47 7.30
N GLY A 97 -2.81 -3.23 7.71
CA GLY A 97 -3.81 -2.40 8.35
C GLY A 97 -5.01 -2.15 7.46
N TRP A 98 -4.76 -1.88 6.18
CA TRP A 98 -5.82 -1.76 5.19
C TRP A 98 -6.55 -3.08 5.00
N ARG A 99 -5.80 -4.14 4.81
CA ARG A 99 -6.37 -5.47 4.56
C ARG A 99 -7.31 -5.90 5.68
N ASN A 100 -6.93 -5.58 6.93
CA ASN A 100 -7.70 -5.99 8.10
C ASN A 100 -8.74 -4.94 8.52
N SER A 101 -8.83 -3.82 7.79
CA SER A 101 -9.77 -2.77 8.17
C SER A 101 -11.21 -3.22 7.94
N PRO A 102 -12.15 -2.74 8.76
CA PRO A 102 -13.57 -3.06 8.54
C PRO A 102 -14.05 -2.60 7.16
N GLU A 103 -13.56 -1.47 6.70
CA GLU A 103 -13.95 -0.91 5.40
C GLU A 103 -13.59 -1.86 4.26
N PHE A 104 -12.35 -2.33 4.25
CA PHE A 104 -11.95 -3.24 3.19
C PHE A 104 -12.61 -4.60 3.35
N GLN A 105 -12.73 -5.10 4.58
CA GLN A 105 -13.37 -6.40 4.80
C GLN A 105 -14.81 -6.40 4.30
N ALA A 106 -15.53 -5.29 4.48
CA ALA A 106 -16.88 -5.16 3.95
C ALA A 106 -16.88 -5.18 2.43
N ALA A 107 -15.96 -4.44 1.81
CA ALA A 107 -15.82 -4.43 0.35
C ALA A 107 -15.45 -5.83 -0.16
N LEU A 108 -14.53 -6.51 0.52
CA LEU A 108 -14.07 -7.82 0.10
C LEU A 108 -15.22 -8.83 0.04
N LYS A 109 -16.12 -8.81 1.03
CA LYS A 109 -17.27 -9.71 1.02
C LYS A 109 -18.12 -9.51 -0.23
N ILE A 110 -18.26 -8.26 -0.66
CA ILE A 110 -18.98 -7.97 -1.90
C ILE A 110 -18.20 -8.51 -3.10
N GLY A 111 -16.90 -8.19 -3.14
CA GLY A 111 -16.07 -8.57 -4.27
C GLY A 111 -15.97 -10.07 -4.47
N GLU A 112 -15.94 -10.83 -3.39
CA GLU A 112 -15.82 -12.29 -3.46
C GLU A 112 -17.02 -12.95 -4.12
N LYS A 113 -18.14 -12.25 -4.21
CA LYS A 113 -19.29 -12.77 -4.97
C LYS A 113 -19.03 -12.79 -6.47
N TYR A 114 -18.14 -11.95 -6.95
CA TYR A 114 -17.95 -11.70 -8.38
C TYR A 114 -16.54 -11.95 -8.87
N ALA A 115 -15.61 -12.23 -7.97
CA ALA A 115 -14.22 -12.39 -8.36
C ALA A 115 -13.48 -13.34 -7.44
N LYS A 116 -12.47 -13.98 -8.01
CA LYS A 116 -11.49 -14.74 -7.25
C LYS A 116 -10.22 -13.89 -7.19
N PHE A 117 -9.74 -13.62 -5.98
CA PHE A 117 -8.63 -12.71 -5.76
C PHE A 117 -7.30 -13.46 -5.74
N ASN A 118 -6.34 -12.95 -6.49
CA ASN A 118 -4.97 -13.47 -6.54
C ASN A 118 -4.05 -12.30 -6.29
N ILE A 119 -3.45 -12.27 -5.10
CA ILE A 119 -2.72 -11.10 -4.64
C ILE A 119 -1.37 -11.52 -4.06
N VAL A 120 -0.33 -10.77 -4.39
CA VAL A 120 0.99 -10.95 -3.84
C VAL A 120 1.57 -9.58 -3.50
N ALA A 121 2.38 -9.52 -2.46
CA ALA A 121 3.06 -8.29 -2.06
C ALA A 121 4.55 -8.54 -1.97
N VAL A 122 5.33 -7.53 -2.32
CA VAL A 122 6.78 -7.63 -2.29
C VAL A 122 7.36 -6.29 -1.84
N ASN A 123 8.43 -6.35 -1.05
CA ASN A 123 9.13 -5.15 -0.64
C ASN A 123 9.82 -4.51 -1.83
N GLY A 124 9.65 -3.22 -1.97
CA GLY A 124 10.38 -2.45 -2.96
C GLY A 124 11.85 -2.33 -2.58
N LEU A 125 12.67 -2.01 -3.54
CA LEU A 125 14.10 -1.84 -3.29
C LEU A 125 14.40 -0.47 -2.71
N LYS A 126 13.52 0.48 -2.94
CA LYS A 126 13.64 1.84 -2.41
C LYS A 126 12.29 2.41 -2.09
#